data_403bdf0becec2acd7a9035dfb6687d4d
#
_entry.id   403bdf0becec2acd7a9035dfb6687d4d
#
_cell.length_a   1.000
_cell.length_b   1.000
_cell.length_c   1.000
_cell.angle_alpha   90.00
_cell.angle_beta   90.00
_cell.angle_gamma   90.00
#
_symmetry.space_group_name_H-M   'P 1'
#
loop_
_entity.id
_entity.type
_entity.pdbx_description
1 polymer ?
#
loop_
_entity_poly.entity_id
_entity_poly.type
_entity_poly.pdbx_seq_one_letter_code
_entity_poly.pdbx_strand_id
1 'polypeptide(L)'
;IMGMQELGLSIAMTMKIYKLYGENCVSMVKENPYSLIDDFENVGFKTADKIAFEAGYERESEFRVRAGIKYALSLARQEGNTCLPRDMLAMFAANNVLGVVPERVEAVLEKMLESSSLVEKRMGERDYIFLKYMHYVESDCAALFSNIVTNVDILSLFDIDGEIKRLEKQFGVTLAAAQNEAVKRAVTDGVLIVTGGPGTGKTTILKFVIEIMEHLGLQIELAAPTGRASKRISDTTGREARTLHRLLEYNFNNNSFNRNADYPVEADVIIIDEMSMVDVMLFHSLLKAVAKGTRLVMVGDVDQLPSVGPGNVLRDLVNSDVIPVRIQRTAM
;
A
#
# COMPACT_ATOMS: atom_id res chain seq x y z
N ILE A 1 -6.29 -0.22 41.06
CA ILE A 1 -6.14 1.18 40.57
C ILE A 1 -4.85 1.79 41.12
N MET A 2 -4.57 1.75 42.45
CA MET A 2 -3.37 2.37 43.05
C MET A 2 -2.08 1.85 42.39
N GLY A 3 -1.88 0.53 42.26
CA GLY A 3 -0.68 -0.03 41.66
C GLY A 3 -0.44 0.31 40.19
N MET A 4 -1.46 0.74 39.44
CA MET A 4 -1.33 1.23 38.06
C MET A 4 -0.95 2.71 38.00
N GLN A 5 -1.38 3.49 38.98
CA GLN A 5 -0.97 4.90 39.11
C GLN A 5 0.50 5.04 39.51
N GLU A 6 1.02 4.11 40.32
CA GLU A 6 2.46 3.99 40.64
C GLU A 6 3.32 3.73 39.39
N LEU A 7 2.75 3.11 38.35
CA LEU A 7 3.37 2.91 37.04
C LEU A 7 3.18 4.10 36.08
N GLY A 8 2.75 5.24 36.57
CA GLY A 8 2.57 6.46 35.78
C GLY A 8 1.38 6.45 34.80
N LEU A 9 0.46 5.51 34.96
CA LEU A 9 -0.74 5.40 34.10
C LEU A 9 -1.84 6.37 34.57
N SER A 10 -2.50 7.02 33.60
CA SER A 10 -3.67 7.85 33.88
C SER A 10 -4.86 6.99 34.34
N ILE A 11 -5.78 7.58 35.10
CA ILE A 11 -7.01 6.90 35.53
C ILE A 11 -7.79 6.34 34.35
N ALA A 12 -7.93 7.11 33.25
CA ALA A 12 -8.65 6.69 32.07
C ALA A 12 -7.99 5.46 31.40
N MET A 13 -6.66 5.42 31.33
CA MET A 13 -5.92 4.28 30.79
C MET A 13 -6.03 3.08 31.74
N THR A 14 -5.87 3.29 33.05
CA THR A 14 -6.07 2.24 34.05
C THR A 14 -7.43 1.56 33.94
N MET A 15 -8.48 2.33 33.73
CA MET A 15 -9.85 1.79 33.55
C MET A 15 -9.97 0.93 32.28
N LYS A 16 -9.34 1.35 31.18
CA LYS A 16 -9.31 0.57 29.94
C LYS A 16 -8.54 -0.75 30.11
N ILE A 17 -7.37 -0.69 30.74
CA ILE A 17 -6.53 -1.86 31.04
C ILE A 17 -7.25 -2.82 31.97
N TYR A 18 -7.90 -2.29 33.02
CA TYR A 18 -8.69 -3.11 33.96
C TYR A 18 -9.87 -3.79 33.24
N LYS A 19 -10.53 -3.09 32.33
CA LYS A 19 -11.64 -3.66 31.54
C LYS A 19 -11.18 -4.85 30.68
N LEU A 20 -9.94 -4.83 30.19
CA LEU A 20 -9.39 -5.89 29.33
C LEU A 20 -8.79 -7.04 30.16
N TYR A 21 -7.96 -6.72 31.18
CA TYR A 21 -7.18 -7.70 31.93
C TYR A 21 -7.76 -8.08 33.31
N GLY A 22 -8.82 -7.38 33.73
CA GLY A 22 -9.46 -7.66 35.02
C GLY A 22 -8.55 -7.39 36.21
N GLU A 23 -8.68 -8.24 37.24
CA GLU A 23 -7.92 -8.14 38.50
C GLU A 23 -6.40 -8.35 38.30
N ASN A 24 -6.00 -9.06 37.26
CA ASN A 24 -4.61 -9.36 36.96
C ASN A 24 -3.88 -8.23 36.19
N CYS A 25 -4.55 -7.10 35.97
CA CYS A 25 -4.00 -6.00 35.14
C CYS A 25 -2.64 -5.50 35.63
N VAL A 26 -2.41 -5.38 36.93
CA VAL A 26 -1.14 -4.90 37.49
C VAL A 26 -0.01 -5.92 37.27
N SER A 27 -0.28 -7.22 37.49
CA SER A 27 0.72 -8.27 37.27
C SER A 27 1.08 -8.41 35.78
N MET A 28 0.10 -8.38 34.89
CA MET A 28 0.31 -8.45 33.45
C MET A 28 1.15 -7.28 32.93
N VAL A 29 0.83 -6.06 33.35
CA VAL A 29 1.59 -4.86 32.95
C VAL A 29 3.01 -4.89 33.56
N LYS A 30 3.17 -5.40 34.78
CA LYS A 30 4.50 -5.58 35.38
C LYS A 30 5.31 -6.70 34.74
N GLU A 31 4.67 -7.75 34.21
CA GLU A 31 5.34 -8.85 33.51
C GLU A 31 5.81 -8.42 32.12
N ASN A 32 4.99 -7.70 31.36
CA ASN A 32 5.37 -7.16 30.05
C ASN A 32 4.62 -5.84 29.73
N PRO A 33 5.18 -4.68 30.08
CA PRO A 33 4.57 -3.38 29.78
C PRO A 33 4.36 -3.12 28.28
N TYR A 34 5.16 -3.77 27.42
CA TYR A 34 5.09 -3.56 25.97
C TYR A 34 3.94 -4.30 25.30
N SER A 35 3.27 -5.24 25.99
CA SER A 35 2.02 -5.82 25.48
C SER A 35 0.92 -4.78 25.31
N LEU A 36 0.97 -3.69 26.06
CA LEU A 36 0.02 -2.58 25.91
C LEU A 36 0.05 -1.93 24.52
N ILE A 37 1.15 -2.06 23.78
CA ILE A 37 1.28 -1.54 22.42
C ILE A 37 0.37 -2.31 21.45
N ASP A 38 0.31 -3.63 21.63
CA ASP A 38 -0.48 -4.51 20.77
C ASP A 38 -2.00 -4.46 21.15
N ASP A 39 -2.31 -4.20 22.42
CA ASP A 39 -3.68 -4.28 22.97
C ASP A 39 -4.43 -2.93 22.99
N PHE A 40 -3.71 -1.79 22.86
CA PHE A 40 -4.32 -0.47 22.94
C PHE A 40 -3.80 0.47 21.85
N GLU A 41 -4.65 0.89 20.93
CA GLU A 41 -4.32 1.77 19.80
C GLU A 41 -3.64 3.09 20.20
N ASN A 42 -3.91 3.59 21.42
CA ASN A 42 -3.37 4.85 21.93
C ASN A 42 -2.07 4.68 22.74
N VAL A 43 -1.51 3.47 22.81
CA VAL A 43 -0.26 3.20 23.52
C VAL A 43 0.84 2.93 22.49
N GLY A 44 1.72 3.90 22.31
CA GLY A 44 2.92 3.73 21.49
C GLY A 44 4.11 3.29 22.31
N PHE A 45 5.24 2.95 21.63
CA PHE A 45 6.49 2.52 22.24
C PHE A 45 6.95 3.45 23.35
N LYS A 46 6.98 4.77 23.13
CA LYS A 46 7.43 5.75 24.14
C LYS A 46 6.62 5.72 25.44
N THR A 47 5.31 5.48 25.33
CA THR A 47 4.42 5.38 26.49
C THR A 47 4.70 4.08 27.25
N ALA A 48 4.78 2.95 26.55
CA ALA A 48 5.09 1.66 27.15
C ALA A 48 6.50 1.64 27.76
N ASP A 49 7.47 2.28 27.14
CA ASP A 49 8.85 2.39 27.62
C ASP A 49 8.93 3.16 28.95
N LYS A 50 8.17 4.25 29.08
CA LYS A 50 8.04 4.99 30.33
C LYS A 50 7.47 4.10 31.45
N ILE A 51 6.39 3.38 31.17
CA ILE A 51 5.78 2.45 32.13
C ILE A 51 6.76 1.34 32.53
N ALA A 52 7.52 0.82 31.57
CA ALA A 52 8.53 -0.20 31.83
C ALA A 52 9.62 0.28 32.78
N PHE A 53 10.12 1.50 32.60
CA PHE A 53 11.12 2.07 33.51
C PHE A 53 10.54 2.29 34.93
N GLU A 54 9.32 2.76 35.06
CA GLU A 54 8.64 2.88 36.38
C GLU A 54 8.41 1.51 37.01
N ALA A 55 8.24 0.45 36.20
CA ALA A 55 8.15 -0.93 36.66
C ALA A 55 9.52 -1.56 36.99
N GLY A 56 10.65 -0.84 36.82
CA GLY A 56 11.98 -1.30 37.11
C GLY A 56 12.69 -2.11 36.01
N TYR A 57 12.20 -2.00 34.77
CA TYR A 57 12.84 -2.68 33.63
C TYR A 57 14.18 -2.05 33.27
N GLU A 58 15.15 -2.90 32.99
CA GLU A 58 16.48 -2.47 32.54
C GLU A 58 16.45 -2.05 31.05
N ARG A 59 17.41 -1.18 30.68
CA ARG A 59 17.51 -0.67 29.30
C ARG A 59 17.70 -1.76 28.26
N GLU A 60 18.39 -2.85 28.62
CA GLU A 60 18.69 -3.99 27.73
C GLU A 60 17.72 -5.16 27.88
N SER A 61 16.58 -4.96 28.57
CA SER A 61 15.52 -5.95 28.69
C SER A 61 15.09 -6.46 27.31
N GLU A 62 14.95 -7.76 27.18
CA GLU A 62 14.56 -8.38 25.91
C GLU A 62 13.20 -7.86 25.41
N PHE A 63 12.21 -7.68 26.29
CA PHE A 63 10.91 -7.12 25.95
C PHE A 63 11.03 -5.70 25.37
N ARG A 64 11.89 -4.88 25.98
CA ARG A 64 12.17 -3.53 25.51
C ARG A 64 12.79 -3.53 24.12
N VAL A 65 13.83 -4.34 23.91
CA VAL A 65 14.53 -4.41 22.63
C VAL A 65 13.62 -4.94 21.54
N ARG A 66 12.80 -5.97 21.81
CA ARG A 66 11.77 -6.47 20.88
C ARG A 66 10.79 -5.38 20.44
N ALA A 67 10.26 -4.64 21.40
CA ALA A 67 9.33 -3.55 21.12
C ALA A 67 10.02 -2.41 20.36
N GLY A 68 11.28 -2.08 20.69
CA GLY A 68 12.06 -1.07 20.01
C GLY A 68 12.39 -1.41 18.56
N ILE A 69 12.68 -2.68 18.24
CA ILE A 69 12.88 -3.16 16.88
C ILE A 69 11.57 -3.00 16.04
N LYS A 70 10.43 -3.44 16.58
CA LYS A 70 9.12 -3.23 15.92
C LYS A 70 8.82 -1.75 15.70
N TYR A 71 9.16 -0.92 16.70
CA TYR A 71 8.97 0.52 16.60
C TYR A 71 9.87 1.17 15.54
N ALA A 72 11.13 0.75 15.45
CA ALA A 72 12.04 1.19 14.40
C ALA A 72 11.49 0.88 12.99
N LEU A 73 10.98 -0.32 12.76
CA LEU A 73 10.30 -0.69 11.51
C LEU A 73 9.02 0.12 11.28
N SER A 74 8.30 0.45 12.36
CA SER A 74 7.10 1.29 12.27
C SER A 74 7.42 2.74 11.87
N LEU A 75 8.56 3.29 12.36
CA LEU A 75 9.06 4.60 11.93
C LEU A 75 9.48 4.57 10.45
N ALA A 76 10.22 3.54 10.04
CA ALA A 76 10.59 3.35 8.64
C ALA A 76 9.36 3.29 7.71
N ARG A 77 8.28 2.67 8.17
CA ARG A 77 7.00 2.64 7.44
C ARG A 77 6.40 4.03 7.27
N GLN A 78 6.49 4.90 8.26
CA GLN A 78 6.03 6.30 8.15
C GLN A 78 6.85 7.10 7.14
N GLU A 79 8.07 6.68 6.87
CA GLU A 79 8.96 7.23 5.84
C GLU A 79 8.79 6.56 4.47
N GLY A 80 7.78 5.72 4.31
CA GLY A 80 7.46 5.05 3.03
C GLY A 80 8.13 3.70 2.82
N ASN A 81 8.86 3.16 3.79
CA ASN A 81 9.54 1.87 3.66
C ASN A 81 8.63 0.71 4.14
N THR A 82 8.67 -0.42 3.45
CA THR A 82 7.99 -1.65 3.86
C THR A 82 8.87 -2.57 4.71
N CYS A 83 10.19 -2.42 4.56
CA CYS A 83 11.23 -3.18 5.26
C CYS A 83 12.50 -2.32 5.42
N LEU A 84 13.45 -2.82 6.18
CA LEU A 84 14.79 -2.24 6.27
C LEU A 84 15.87 -3.32 6.07
N PRO A 85 17.04 -2.96 5.50
CA PRO A 85 18.21 -3.81 5.55
C PRO A 85 18.54 -4.15 7.01
N ARG A 86 18.92 -5.41 7.25
CA ARG A 86 19.17 -5.94 8.60
C ARG A 86 20.19 -5.11 9.40
N ASP A 87 21.31 -4.80 8.78
CA ASP A 87 22.38 -3.98 9.35
C ASP A 87 21.91 -2.56 9.71
N MET A 88 21.15 -1.94 8.81
CA MET A 88 20.57 -0.61 9.05
C MET A 88 19.53 -0.63 10.17
N LEU A 89 18.66 -1.65 10.22
CA LEU A 89 17.67 -1.80 11.28
C LEU A 89 18.33 -1.93 12.66
N ALA A 90 19.35 -2.80 12.77
CA ALA A 90 20.06 -3.02 14.03
C ALA A 90 20.69 -1.72 14.54
N MET A 91 21.40 -0.99 13.66
CA MET A 91 22.01 0.28 14.02
C MET A 91 20.98 1.38 14.35
N PHE A 92 19.92 1.50 13.55
CA PHE A 92 18.88 2.50 13.77
C PHE A 92 18.13 2.25 15.09
N ALA A 93 17.72 1.00 15.34
CA ALA A 93 17.06 0.64 16.59
C ALA A 93 17.97 0.87 17.82
N ALA A 94 19.25 0.51 17.72
CA ALA A 94 20.23 0.69 18.79
C ALA A 94 20.42 2.19 19.11
N ASN A 95 20.74 2.99 18.12
CA ASN A 95 21.18 4.36 18.31
C ASN A 95 20.06 5.37 18.46
N ASN A 96 18.98 5.23 17.67
CA ASN A 96 17.91 6.23 17.56
C ASN A 96 16.69 5.92 18.43
N VAL A 97 16.50 4.65 18.81
CA VAL A 97 15.32 4.22 19.56
C VAL A 97 15.66 3.80 21.00
N LEU A 98 16.64 2.93 21.15
CA LEU A 98 16.86 2.19 22.41
C LEU A 98 17.99 2.75 23.26
N GLY A 99 19.06 3.32 22.66
CA GLY A 99 20.27 3.73 23.35
C GLY A 99 21.01 2.53 23.96
N VAL A 100 21.14 1.44 23.20
CA VAL A 100 21.87 0.21 23.55
C VAL A 100 22.90 -0.11 22.48
N VAL A 101 23.78 -1.08 22.73
CA VAL A 101 24.76 -1.51 21.72
C VAL A 101 24.09 -2.31 20.59
N PRO A 102 24.52 -2.17 19.32
CA PRO A 102 23.93 -2.88 18.18
C PRO A 102 23.93 -4.40 18.34
N GLU A 103 24.95 -4.98 18.97
CA GLU A 103 25.09 -6.42 19.22
C GLU A 103 23.93 -6.95 20.09
N ARG A 104 23.42 -6.13 21.01
CA ARG A 104 22.25 -6.49 21.83
C ARG A 104 20.99 -6.53 20.99
N VAL A 105 20.83 -5.58 20.06
CA VAL A 105 19.69 -5.57 19.11
C VAL A 105 19.76 -6.79 18.21
N GLU A 106 20.93 -7.11 17.67
CA GLU A 106 21.14 -8.25 16.78
C GLU A 106 20.80 -9.57 17.46
N ALA A 107 21.24 -9.77 18.70
CA ALA A 107 20.93 -10.98 19.47
C ALA A 107 19.42 -11.17 19.74
N VAL A 108 18.67 -10.07 19.89
CA VAL A 108 17.22 -10.14 20.07
C VAL A 108 16.51 -10.29 18.72
N LEU A 109 17.02 -9.65 17.67
CA LEU A 109 16.51 -9.79 16.30
C LEU A 109 16.54 -11.26 15.85
N GLU A 110 17.65 -11.99 16.08
CA GLU A 110 17.73 -13.43 15.79
C GLU A 110 16.58 -14.21 16.45
N LYS A 111 16.35 -14.01 17.75
CA LYS A 111 15.25 -14.66 18.47
C LYS A 111 13.87 -14.30 17.89
N MET A 112 13.72 -13.05 17.41
CA MET A 112 12.45 -12.62 16.77
C MET A 112 12.24 -13.28 15.42
N LEU A 113 13.30 -13.55 14.68
CA LEU A 113 13.25 -14.30 13.41
C LEU A 113 12.96 -15.78 13.66
N GLU A 114 13.66 -16.42 14.63
CA GLU A 114 13.39 -17.80 15.04
C GLU A 114 11.94 -18.01 15.48
N SER A 115 11.37 -17.05 16.23
CA SER A 115 9.97 -17.08 16.67
C SER A 115 8.97 -16.67 15.60
N SER A 116 9.41 -16.36 14.37
CA SER A 116 8.58 -15.85 13.27
C SER A 116 7.76 -14.59 13.62
N SER A 117 8.26 -13.78 14.56
CA SER A 117 7.68 -12.48 14.90
C SER A 117 8.00 -11.42 13.85
N LEU A 118 9.12 -11.58 13.16
CA LEU A 118 9.56 -10.81 12.00
C LEU A 118 9.88 -11.78 10.86
N VAL A 119 10.00 -11.23 9.66
CA VAL A 119 10.35 -11.99 8.45
C VAL A 119 11.63 -11.43 7.85
N GLU A 120 12.59 -12.31 7.56
CA GLU A 120 13.79 -11.96 6.82
C GLU A 120 13.67 -12.44 5.37
N LYS A 121 14.09 -11.61 4.44
CA LYS A 121 14.14 -11.93 3.00
C LYS A 121 15.45 -11.45 2.39
N ARG A 122 16.10 -12.35 1.66
CA ARG A 122 17.26 -12.02 0.83
C ARG A 122 16.79 -11.34 -0.45
N MET A 123 17.21 -10.09 -0.67
CA MET A 123 16.95 -9.36 -1.91
C MET A 123 18.28 -8.81 -2.44
N GLY A 124 18.71 -9.35 -3.60
CA GLY A 124 20.04 -9.10 -4.11
C GLY A 124 21.13 -9.57 -3.15
N GLU A 125 22.00 -8.65 -2.75
CA GLU A 125 23.14 -8.97 -1.85
C GLU A 125 22.84 -8.72 -0.37
N ARG A 126 21.66 -8.23 -0.01
CA ARG A 126 21.31 -7.85 1.36
C ARG A 126 20.12 -8.65 1.90
N ASP A 127 20.09 -8.79 3.22
CA ASP A 127 18.98 -9.34 3.95
C ASP A 127 18.13 -8.18 4.47
N TYR A 128 16.82 -8.28 4.29
CA TYR A 128 15.84 -7.26 4.66
C TYR A 128 14.87 -7.82 5.70
N ILE A 129 14.55 -7.01 6.68
CA ILE A 129 13.66 -7.36 7.78
C ILE A 129 12.33 -6.65 7.62
N PHE A 130 11.27 -7.44 7.72
CA PHE A 130 9.88 -7.01 7.61
C PHE A 130 9.13 -7.21 8.92
N LEU A 131 8.20 -6.32 9.21
CA LEU A 131 7.07 -6.68 10.06
C LEU A 131 6.26 -7.77 9.34
N LYS A 132 5.83 -8.79 10.07
CA LYS A 132 5.17 -9.97 9.48
C LYS A 132 3.98 -9.61 8.59
N TYR A 133 3.14 -8.66 9.02
CA TYR A 133 1.98 -8.24 8.23
C TYR A 133 2.37 -7.49 6.95
N MET A 134 3.47 -6.71 6.96
CA MET A 134 3.94 -6.01 5.76
C MET A 134 4.45 -6.99 4.71
N HIS A 135 5.23 -7.99 5.13
CA HIS A 135 5.65 -9.08 4.25
C HIS A 135 4.45 -9.83 3.66
N TYR A 136 3.43 -10.11 4.49
CA TYR A 136 2.19 -10.73 4.02
C TYR A 136 1.50 -9.86 2.96
N VAL A 137 1.31 -8.58 3.22
CA VAL A 137 0.66 -7.64 2.29
C VAL A 137 1.38 -7.58 0.94
N GLU A 138 2.70 -7.45 0.92
CA GLU A 138 3.47 -7.44 -0.34
C GLU A 138 3.37 -8.77 -1.09
N SER A 139 3.50 -9.88 -0.38
CA SER A 139 3.41 -11.21 -0.99
C SER A 139 2.02 -11.48 -1.56
N ASP A 140 0.98 -11.08 -0.84
CA ASP A 140 -0.41 -11.23 -1.27
C ASP A 140 -0.73 -10.30 -2.45
N CYS A 141 -0.21 -9.06 -2.46
CA CYS A 141 -0.28 -8.17 -3.62
C CYS A 141 0.28 -8.84 -4.88
N ALA A 142 1.46 -9.44 -4.79
CA ALA A 142 2.08 -10.12 -5.92
C ALA A 142 1.24 -11.30 -6.42
N ALA A 143 0.69 -12.11 -5.52
CA ALA A 143 -0.17 -13.24 -5.85
C ALA A 143 -1.50 -12.80 -6.49
N LEU A 144 -2.20 -11.85 -5.87
CA LEU A 144 -3.46 -11.30 -6.38
C LEU A 144 -3.26 -10.65 -7.76
N PHE A 145 -2.20 -9.85 -7.90
CA PHE A 145 -1.91 -9.17 -9.14
C PHE A 145 -1.57 -10.17 -10.27
N SER A 146 -0.74 -11.16 -10.02
CA SER A 146 -0.46 -12.24 -10.97
C SER A 146 -1.74 -12.98 -11.40
N ASN A 147 -2.65 -13.21 -10.46
CA ASN A 147 -3.94 -13.84 -10.77
C ASN A 147 -4.82 -12.95 -11.67
N ILE A 148 -4.85 -11.63 -11.45
CA ILE A 148 -5.56 -10.70 -12.32
C ILE A 148 -4.98 -10.73 -13.74
N VAL A 149 -3.66 -10.62 -13.88
CA VAL A 149 -2.97 -10.61 -15.18
C VAL A 149 -3.28 -11.88 -15.99
N THR A 150 -3.39 -13.03 -15.35
CA THR A 150 -3.59 -14.33 -16.03
C THR A 150 -5.04 -14.65 -16.36
N ASN A 151 -6.02 -13.94 -15.78
CA ASN A 151 -7.45 -14.29 -15.88
C ASN A 151 -8.29 -13.27 -16.66
N VAL A 152 -7.68 -12.40 -17.43
CA VAL A 152 -8.42 -11.44 -18.27
C VAL A 152 -8.57 -11.98 -19.69
N ASP A 153 -9.79 -11.92 -20.24
CA ASP A 153 -10.05 -12.32 -21.61
C ASP A 153 -9.49 -11.32 -22.62
N ILE A 154 -8.88 -11.83 -23.69
CA ILE A 154 -8.33 -11.01 -24.77
C ILE A 154 -9.46 -10.61 -25.72
N LEU A 155 -9.65 -9.30 -25.92
CA LEU A 155 -10.62 -8.77 -26.89
C LEU A 155 -9.99 -8.77 -28.31
N SER A 156 -10.07 -9.88 -29.03
CA SER A 156 -9.31 -10.09 -30.27
C SER A 156 -10.07 -9.80 -31.58
N LEU A 157 -11.38 -9.56 -31.54
CA LEU A 157 -12.22 -9.47 -32.75
C LEU A 157 -12.73 -8.05 -33.10
N PHE A 158 -12.17 -7.02 -32.45
CA PHE A 158 -12.60 -5.64 -32.63
C PHE A 158 -11.59 -4.85 -33.49
N ASP A 159 -12.11 -4.06 -34.48
CA ASP A 159 -11.27 -3.17 -35.31
C ASP A 159 -10.84 -1.93 -34.51
N ILE A 160 -9.83 -2.10 -33.65
CA ILE A 160 -9.30 -1.03 -32.80
C ILE A 160 -8.71 0.10 -33.65
N ASP A 161 -8.05 -0.21 -34.75
CA ASP A 161 -7.45 0.79 -35.63
C ASP A 161 -8.48 1.69 -36.32
N GLY A 162 -9.57 1.10 -36.78
CA GLY A 162 -10.70 1.85 -37.34
C GLY A 162 -11.34 2.76 -36.31
N GLU A 163 -11.48 2.26 -35.06
CA GLU A 163 -12.10 3.03 -33.99
C GLU A 163 -11.21 4.18 -33.53
N ILE A 164 -9.88 3.96 -33.38
CA ILE A 164 -8.94 5.04 -33.08
C ILE A 164 -9.05 6.14 -34.16
N LYS A 165 -9.02 5.80 -35.41
CA LYS A 165 -9.18 6.78 -36.52
C LYS A 165 -10.49 7.54 -36.46
N ARG A 166 -11.58 6.88 -36.07
CA ARG A 166 -12.89 7.52 -35.89
C ARG A 166 -12.80 8.56 -34.75
N LEU A 167 -12.21 8.18 -33.61
CA LEU A 167 -12.07 9.05 -32.46
C LEU A 167 -11.08 10.20 -32.69
N GLU A 168 -10.01 9.98 -33.46
CA GLU A 168 -9.07 11.05 -33.86
C GLU A 168 -9.82 12.15 -34.62
N LYS A 169 -10.70 11.78 -35.56
CA LYS A 169 -11.56 12.73 -36.29
C LYS A 169 -12.55 13.42 -35.35
N GLN A 170 -13.17 12.67 -34.46
CA GLN A 170 -14.16 13.19 -33.51
C GLN A 170 -13.55 14.20 -32.53
N PHE A 171 -12.38 13.93 -32.04
CA PHE A 171 -11.70 14.81 -31.06
C PHE A 171 -10.79 15.87 -31.68
N GLY A 172 -10.57 15.80 -33.01
CA GLY A 172 -9.66 16.69 -33.70
C GLY A 172 -8.17 16.54 -33.23
N VAL A 173 -7.78 15.33 -32.82
CA VAL A 173 -6.47 15.02 -32.27
C VAL A 173 -5.92 13.79 -32.99
N THR A 174 -4.64 13.85 -33.36
CA THR A 174 -3.92 12.67 -33.88
C THR A 174 -3.01 12.12 -32.81
N LEU A 175 -3.11 10.83 -32.53
CA LEU A 175 -2.29 10.15 -31.54
C LEU A 175 -0.85 9.95 -32.09
N ALA A 176 0.14 10.24 -31.28
CA ALA A 176 1.50 9.81 -31.56
C ALA A 176 1.59 8.26 -31.55
N ALA A 177 2.56 7.69 -32.24
CA ALA A 177 2.70 6.23 -32.36
C ALA A 177 2.68 5.50 -31.00
N ALA A 178 3.39 6.04 -30.01
CA ALA A 178 3.41 5.47 -28.64
C ALA A 178 2.06 5.57 -27.93
N GLN A 179 1.32 6.66 -28.14
CA GLN A 179 -0.04 6.83 -27.58
C GLN A 179 -1.03 5.86 -28.24
N ASN A 180 -0.96 5.73 -29.56
CA ASN A 180 -1.78 4.77 -30.33
C ASN A 180 -1.55 3.33 -29.83
N GLU A 181 -0.28 2.93 -29.66
CA GLU A 181 0.09 1.62 -29.13
C GLU A 181 -0.44 1.44 -27.68
N ALA A 182 -0.34 2.48 -26.82
CA ALA A 182 -0.88 2.41 -25.47
C ALA A 182 -2.39 2.20 -25.45
N VAL A 183 -3.15 2.89 -26.32
CA VAL A 183 -4.60 2.69 -26.45
C VAL A 183 -4.92 1.27 -26.89
N LYS A 184 -4.23 0.75 -27.92
CA LYS A 184 -4.41 -0.64 -28.38
C LYS A 184 -4.19 -1.64 -27.26
N ARG A 185 -3.07 -1.50 -26.54
CA ARG A 185 -2.72 -2.41 -25.44
C ARG A 185 -3.68 -2.32 -24.26
N ALA A 186 -4.19 -1.14 -23.93
CA ALA A 186 -5.22 -1.00 -22.91
C ALA A 186 -6.47 -1.83 -23.22
N VAL A 187 -6.83 -1.90 -24.52
CA VAL A 187 -7.99 -2.67 -24.96
C VAL A 187 -7.67 -4.18 -25.06
N THR A 188 -6.49 -4.55 -25.49
CA THR A 188 -6.13 -5.98 -25.73
C THR A 188 -5.59 -6.70 -24.51
N ASP A 189 -4.69 -6.07 -23.74
CA ASP A 189 -3.86 -6.78 -22.77
C ASP A 189 -4.51 -7.01 -21.40
N GLY A 190 -5.70 -6.44 -21.15
CA GLY A 190 -6.42 -6.62 -19.88
C GLY A 190 -5.80 -5.93 -18.67
N VAL A 191 -4.48 -5.94 -18.51
CA VAL A 191 -3.74 -5.15 -17.51
C VAL A 191 -2.68 -4.33 -18.21
N LEU A 192 -2.66 -3.03 -17.96
CA LEU A 192 -1.69 -2.12 -18.57
C LEU A 192 -1.25 -1.04 -17.57
N ILE A 193 0.04 -0.69 -17.62
CA ILE A 193 0.56 0.53 -16.99
C ILE A 193 0.91 1.54 -18.08
N VAL A 194 0.35 2.75 -17.94
CA VAL A 194 0.71 3.92 -18.74
C VAL A 194 1.49 4.89 -17.85
N THR A 195 2.78 5.04 -18.09
CA THR A 195 3.61 5.98 -17.32
C THR A 195 4.25 7.03 -18.22
N GLY A 196 4.51 8.19 -17.67
CA GLY A 196 5.17 9.30 -18.37
C GLY A 196 5.03 10.61 -17.63
N GLY A 197 5.88 11.57 -17.95
CA GLY A 197 5.91 12.90 -17.33
C GLY A 197 4.66 13.75 -17.59
N PRO A 198 4.60 14.96 -17.02
CA PRO A 198 3.54 15.91 -17.31
C PRO A 198 3.49 16.26 -18.81
N GLY A 199 2.29 16.45 -19.36
CA GLY A 199 2.13 16.85 -20.76
C GLY A 199 2.36 15.75 -21.82
N THR A 200 2.65 14.51 -21.46
CA THR A 200 2.88 13.41 -22.40
C THR A 200 1.58 12.85 -23.04
N GLY A 201 0.44 13.38 -22.66
CA GLY A 201 -0.86 12.98 -23.23
C GLY A 201 -1.53 11.79 -22.56
N LYS A 202 -1.15 11.45 -21.32
CA LYS A 202 -1.82 10.39 -20.53
C LYS A 202 -3.34 10.55 -20.50
N THR A 203 -3.82 11.77 -20.28
CA THR A 203 -5.27 12.07 -20.27
C THR A 203 -5.92 11.86 -21.64
N THR A 204 -5.19 12.13 -22.73
CA THR A 204 -5.68 11.85 -24.09
C THR A 204 -5.82 10.35 -24.30
N ILE A 205 -4.83 9.57 -23.92
CA ILE A 205 -4.88 8.09 -23.96
C ILE A 205 -6.11 7.59 -23.18
N LEU A 206 -6.34 8.09 -21.95
CA LEU A 206 -7.49 7.71 -21.13
C LEU A 206 -8.82 7.99 -21.84
N LYS A 207 -8.98 9.15 -22.48
CA LYS A 207 -10.20 9.47 -23.23
C LYS A 207 -10.48 8.44 -24.34
N PHE A 208 -9.47 8.10 -25.12
CA PHE A 208 -9.61 7.10 -26.17
C PHE A 208 -9.95 5.72 -25.59
N VAL A 209 -9.26 5.30 -24.56
CA VAL A 209 -9.51 4.01 -23.89
C VAL A 209 -10.95 3.94 -23.38
N ILE A 210 -11.42 4.97 -22.70
CA ILE A 210 -12.79 5.03 -22.15
C ILE A 210 -13.82 4.92 -23.28
N GLU A 211 -13.71 5.73 -24.33
CA GLU A 211 -14.65 5.72 -25.45
C GLU A 211 -14.71 4.36 -26.16
N ILE A 212 -13.55 3.72 -26.36
CA ILE A 212 -13.48 2.39 -26.99
C ILE A 212 -14.12 1.33 -26.09
N MET A 213 -13.81 1.34 -24.79
CA MET A 213 -14.37 0.37 -23.85
C MET A 213 -15.88 0.52 -23.69
N GLU A 214 -16.39 1.77 -23.63
CA GLU A 214 -17.83 2.04 -23.60
C GLU A 214 -18.52 1.60 -24.91
N HIS A 215 -17.87 1.81 -26.06
CA HIS A 215 -18.40 1.33 -27.36
C HIS A 215 -18.47 -0.21 -27.40
N LEU A 216 -17.60 -0.90 -26.69
CA LEU A 216 -17.65 -2.35 -26.51
C LEU A 216 -18.72 -2.79 -25.48
N GLY A 217 -19.45 -1.86 -24.87
CA GLY A 217 -20.49 -2.14 -23.88
C GLY A 217 -19.94 -2.47 -22.49
N LEU A 218 -18.65 -2.19 -22.22
CA LEU A 218 -18.01 -2.49 -20.95
C LEU A 218 -18.33 -1.41 -19.91
N GLN A 219 -18.60 -1.84 -18.68
CA GLN A 219 -18.80 -0.95 -17.53
C GLN A 219 -17.45 -0.53 -16.95
N ILE A 220 -17.24 0.79 -16.85
CA ILE A 220 -15.97 1.38 -16.44
C ILE A 220 -16.14 2.09 -15.12
N GLU A 221 -15.25 1.79 -14.15
CA GLU A 221 -15.05 2.60 -12.96
C GLU A 221 -13.75 3.40 -13.07
N LEU A 222 -13.86 4.72 -12.84
CA LEU A 222 -12.72 5.63 -12.84
C LEU A 222 -12.37 6.02 -11.42
N ALA A 223 -11.10 5.87 -11.05
CA ALA A 223 -10.64 6.19 -9.71
C ALA A 223 -9.30 6.92 -9.68
N ALA A 224 -9.05 7.60 -8.55
CA ALA A 224 -7.77 8.19 -8.23
C ALA A 224 -7.54 8.15 -6.71
N PRO A 225 -6.29 8.26 -6.21
CA PRO A 225 -6.03 8.23 -4.78
C PRO A 225 -6.56 9.45 -4.03
N THR A 226 -6.72 10.61 -4.69
CA THR A 226 -7.14 11.86 -4.05
C THR A 226 -8.40 12.46 -4.70
N GLY A 227 -9.17 13.25 -3.93
CA GLY A 227 -10.35 13.95 -4.43
C GLY A 227 -10.01 14.98 -5.53
N ARG A 228 -8.85 15.62 -5.45
CA ARG A 228 -8.39 16.55 -6.50
C ARG A 228 -8.11 15.82 -7.81
N ALA A 229 -7.46 14.67 -7.74
CA ALA A 229 -7.16 13.87 -8.92
C ALA A 229 -8.45 13.28 -9.53
N SER A 230 -9.36 12.74 -8.73
CA SER A 230 -10.64 12.22 -9.24
C SER A 230 -11.49 13.31 -9.91
N LYS A 231 -11.54 14.50 -9.31
CA LYS A 231 -12.23 15.64 -9.95
C LYS A 231 -11.58 16.02 -11.30
N ARG A 232 -10.24 16.07 -11.39
CA ARG A 232 -9.54 16.34 -12.64
C ARG A 232 -9.89 15.33 -13.74
N ILE A 233 -9.97 14.05 -13.40
CA ILE A 233 -10.39 13.01 -14.35
C ILE A 233 -11.84 13.27 -14.79
N SER A 234 -12.76 13.53 -13.85
CA SER A 234 -14.16 13.81 -14.17
C SER A 234 -14.31 14.99 -15.10
N ASP A 235 -13.63 16.11 -14.79
CA ASP A 235 -13.67 17.32 -15.60
C ASP A 235 -13.12 17.10 -17.03
N THR A 236 -12.12 16.24 -17.16
CA THR A 236 -11.41 15.99 -18.42
C THR A 236 -12.11 14.94 -19.29
N THR A 237 -12.68 13.90 -18.68
CA THR A 237 -13.31 12.80 -19.40
C THR A 237 -14.83 12.98 -19.59
N GLY A 238 -15.44 13.86 -18.78
CA GLY A 238 -16.89 14.02 -18.71
C GLY A 238 -17.61 12.85 -18.02
N ARG A 239 -16.88 11.96 -17.35
CA ARG A 239 -17.42 10.81 -16.60
C ARG A 239 -17.18 10.99 -15.11
N GLU A 240 -18.04 10.38 -14.29
CA GLU A 240 -17.83 10.37 -12.84
C GLU A 240 -16.57 9.57 -12.51
N ALA A 241 -15.67 10.18 -11.75
CA ALA A 241 -14.52 9.50 -11.15
C ALA A 241 -14.56 9.66 -9.62
N ARG A 242 -14.18 8.60 -8.90
CA ARG A 242 -14.21 8.54 -7.45
C ARG A 242 -12.81 8.47 -6.86
N THR A 243 -12.67 8.77 -5.57
CA THR A 243 -11.43 8.38 -4.87
C THR A 243 -11.42 6.86 -4.68
N LEU A 244 -10.22 6.25 -4.64
CA LEU A 244 -10.09 4.83 -4.33
C LEU A 244 -10.81 4.44 -3.03
N HIS A 245 -10.72 5.28 -2.00
CA HIS A 245 -11.45 5.07 -0.74
C HIS A 245 -12.97 5.01 -0.94
N ARG A 246 -13.53 5.85 -1.80
CA ARG A 246 -14.98 5.82 -2.12
C ARG A 246 -15.35 4.64 -3.00
N LEU A 247 -14.50 4.29 -3.98
CA LEU A 247 -14.70 3.13 -4.84
C LEU A 247 -14.74 1.83 -4.02
N LEU A 248 -13.82 1.74 -3.04
CA LEU A 248 -13.71 0.59 -2.15
C LEU A 248 -14.64 0.65 -0.93
N GLU A 249 -15.44 1.71 -0.80
CA GLU A 249 -16.41 1.93 0.28
C GLU A 249 -15.75 1.87 1.66
N TYR A 250 -14.78 2.76 1.90
CA TYR A 250 -14.09 2.83 3.19
C TYR A 250 -15.03 3.15 4.34
N ASN A 251 -15.01 2.32 5.38
CA ASN A 251 -15.81 2.46 6.57
C ASN A 251 -14.94 2.98 7.73
N PHE A 252 -15.20 4.22 8.16
CA PHE A 252 -14.47 4.90 9.23
C PHE A 252 -14.68 4.28 10.62
N ASN A 253 -15.77 3.52 10.84
CA ASN A 253 -16.05 2.97 12.16
C ASN A 253 -15.16 1.78 12.53
N ASN A 254 -14.74 1.01 11.52
CA ASN A 254 -13.92 -0.18 11.69
C ASN A 254 -12.59 -0.14 10.91
N ASN A 255 -12.26 1.02 10.33
CA ASN A 255 -11.05 1.24 9.54
C ASN A 255 -10.82 0.17 8.45
N SER A 256 -11.88 -0.24 7.75
CA SER A 256 -11.82 -1.27 6.72
C SER A 256 -12.55 -0.85 5.44
N PHE A 257 -12.32 -1.58 4.37
CA PHE A 257 -13.04 -1.42 3.12
C PHE A 257 -14.16 -2.47 3.01
N ASN A 258 -15.36 -2.06 2.58
CA ASN A 258 -16.48 -2.98 2.37
C ASN A 258 -16.30 -3.80 1.10
N ARG A 259 -15.69 -3.22 0.05
CA ARG A 259 -15.36 -3.93 -1.18
C ARG A 259 -14.14 -4.83 -0.95
N ASN A 260 -14.28 -6.10 -1.30
CA ASN A 260 -13.28 -7.15 -1.09
C ASN A 260 -13.58 -8.35 -2.00
N ALA A 261 -12.95 -9.49 -1.78
CA ALA A 261 -13.13 -10.69 -2.61
C ALA A 261 -14.56 -11.25 -2.61
N ASP A 262 -15.30 -11.09 -1.50
CA ASP A 262 -16.70 -11.53 -1.37
C ASP A 262 -17.67 -10.51 -1.98
N TYR A 263 -17.31 -9.23 -1.97
CA TYR A 263 -18.07 -8.10 -2.51
C TYR A 263 -17.19 -7.25 -3.43
N PRO A 264 -16.81 -7.74 -4.61
CA PRO A 264 -15.91 -7.03 -5.50
C PRO A 264 -16.55 -5.76 -6.08
N VAL A 265 -15.73 -4.92 -6.66
CA VAL A 265 -16.20 -3.79 -7.47
C VAL A 265 -16.89 -4.34 -8.72
N GLU A 266 -18.12 -3.89 -8.96
CA GLU A 266 -18.93 -4.29 -10.11
C GLU A 266 -18.54 -3.47 -11.34
N ALA A 267 -17.46 -3.88 -12.02
CA ALA A 267 -16.97 -3.24 -13.23
C ALA A 267 -16.23 -4.25 -14.13
N ASP A 268 -16.34 -4.05 -15.45
CA ASP A 268 -15.55 -4.79 -16.43
C ASP A 268 -14.14 -4.21 -16.55
N VAL A 269 -14.02 -2.91 -16.29
CA VAL A 269 -12.75 -2.16 -16.37
C VAL A 269 -12.62 -1.22 -15.19
N ILE A 270 -11.49 -1.26 -14.51
CA ILE A 270 -11.11 -0.27 -13.50
C ILE A 270 -9.92 0.52 -14.05
N ILE A 271 -10.08 1.84 -14.13
CA ILE A 271 -9.01 2.76 -14.55
C ILE A 271 -8.60 3.61 -13.36
N ILE A 272 -7.30 3.62 -13.07
CA ILE A 272 -6.75 4.37 -11.93
C ILE A 272 -5.71 5.36 -12.45
N ASP A 273 -5.93 6.64 -12.19
CA ASP A 273 -4.94 7.69 -12.45
C ASP A 273 -4.17 8.06 -11.17
N GLU A 274 -3.01 8.69 -11.32
CA GLU A 274 -2.11 9.09 -10.24
C GLU A 274 -1.63 7.91 -9.37
N MET A 275 -1.34 6.77 -10.00
CA MET A 275 -0.88 5.55 -9.32
C MET A 275 0.41 5.73 -8.49
N SER A 276 1.23 6.75 -8.78
CA SER A 276 2.41 7.08 -7.97
C SER A 276 2.09 7.41 -6.51
N MET A 277 0.85 7.85 -6.23
CA MET A 277 0.37 8.19 -4.89
C MET A 277 -0.29 7.01 -4.15
N VAL A 278 -0.37 5.84 -4.77
CA VAL A 278 -0.99 4.64 -4.17
C VAL A 278 0.07 3.84 -3.43
N ASP A 279 -0.10 3.68 -2.12
CA ASP A 279 0.75 2.84 -1.29
C ASP A 279 0.38 1.35 -1.37
N VAL A 280 1.21 0.49 -0.81
CA VAL A 280 0.99 -0.96 -0.87
C VAL A 280 -0.26 -1.41 -0.12
N MET A 281 -0.67 -0.71 0.93
CA MET A 281 -1.87 -1.05 1.73
C MET A 281 -3.15 -0.77 0.93
N LEU A 282 -3.22 0.42 0.30
CA LEU A 282 -4.35 0.79 -0.54
C LEU A 282 -4.39 -0.07 -1.81
N PHE A 283 -3.24 -0.37 -2.39
CA PHE A 283 -3.13 -1.27 -3.55
C PHE A 283 -3.60 -2.69 -3.20
N HIS A 284 -3.19 -3.23 -2.06
CA HIS A 284 -3.66 -4.52 -1.57
C HIS A 284 -5.20 -4.57 -1.45
N SER A 285 -5.78 -3.52 -0.85
CA SER A 285 -7.23 -3.43 -0.68
C SER A 285 -7.94 -3.36 -2.03
N LEU A 286 -7.37 -2.63 -2.99
CA LEU A 286 -7.88 -2.59 -4.36
C LEU A 286 -7.84 -3.96 -5.02
N LEU A 287 -6.69 -4.64 -5.01
CA LEU A 287 -6.53 -5.95 -5.66
C LEU A 287 -7.50 -7.00 -5.12
N LYS A 288 -7.79 -6.96 -3.81
CA LYS A 288 -8.80 -7.82 -3.18
C LYS A 288 -10.23 -7.55 -3.66
N ALA A 289 -10.49 -6.34 -4.13
CA ALA A 289 -11.81 -5.93 -4.60
C ALA A 289 -11.97 -6.03 -6.14
N VAL A 290 -10.92 -6.39 -6.88
CA VAL A 290 -10.97 -6.61 -8.32
C VAL A 290 -11.60 -7.98 -8.60
N ALA A 291 -12.71 -8.01 -9.34
CA ALA A 291 -13.36 -9.26 -9.73
C ALA A 291 -12.53 -10.02 -10.77
N LYS A 292 -12.72 -11.33 -10.83
CA LYS A 292 -12.10 -12.16 -11.88
C LYS A 292 -12.59 -11.70 -13.25
N GLY A 293 -11.67 -11.47 -14.16
CA GLY A 293 -11.97 -10.99 -15.52
C GLY A 293 -12.03 -9.47 -15.67
N THR A 294 -12.05 -8.71 -14.56
CA THR A 294 -11.99 -7.24 -14.60
C THR A 294 -10.64 -6.79 -15.13
N ARG A 295 -10.65 -5.85 -16.06
CA ARG A 295 -9.46 -5.20 -16.63
C ARG A 295 -8.95 -4.11 -15.71
N LEU A 296 -7.62 -3.92 -15.69
CA LEU A 296 -7.00 -2.93 -14.84
C LEU A 296 -6.03 -2.04 -15.63
N VAL A 297 -6.40 -0.77 -15.80
CA VAL A 297 -5.54 0.23 -16.45
C VAL A 297 -5.03 1.20 -15.40
N MET A 298 -3.73 1.23 -15.20
CA MET A 298 -3.05 2.05 -14.20
C MET A 298 -2.26 3.16 -14.89
N VAL A 299 -2.52 4.40 -14.52
CA VAL A 299 -1.86 5.57 -15.09
C VAL A 299 -1.13 6.33 -14.00
N GLY A 300 0.10 6.74 -14.25
CA GLY A 300 0.89 7.48 -13.28
C GLY A 300 2.20 8.00 -13.86
N ASP A 301 3.00 8.57 -13.00
CA ASP A 301 4.31 9.08 -13.34
C ASP A 301 5.32 8.54 -12.32
N VAL A 302 6.22 7.68 -12.75
CA VAL A 302 7.22 7.03 -11.87
C VAL A 302 8.27 8.00 -11.34
N ASP A 303 8.40 9.19 -11.96
CA ASP A 303 9.35 10.23 -11.56
C ASP A 303 8.72 11.25 -10.60
N GLN A 304 7.40 11.17 -10.35
CA GLN A 304 6.73 11.97 -9.32
C GLN A 304 7.06 11.46 -7.91
N LEU A 305 6.73 12.30 -6.91
CA LEU A 305 6.87 11.91 -5.51
C LEU A 305 6.06 10.63 -5.22
N PRO A 306 6.66 9.67 -4.51
CA PRO A 306 5.97 8.44 -4.12
C PRO A 306 4.82 8.74 -3.14
N SER A 307 4.03 7.70 -2.84
CA SER A 307 2.99 7.74 -1.83
C SER A 307 3.54 8.14 -0.46
N VAL A 308 2.71 8.74 0.38
CA VAL A 308 3.05 9.02 1.78
C VAL A 308 3.10 7.74 2.60
N GLY A 309 2.28 6.74 2.25
CA GLY A 309 2.27 5.42 2.86
C GLY A 309 3.40 4.51 2.35
N PRO A 310 3.54 3.31 2.94
CA PRO A 310 4.65 2.40 2.65
C PRO A 310 4.57 1.79 1.24
N GLY A 311 5.73 1.61 0.63
CA GLY A 311 5.89 0.97 -0.68
C GLY A 311 5.83 1.93 -1.86
N ASN A 312 6.47 1.55 -2.96
CA ASN A 312 6.50 2.30 -4.22
C ASN A 312 5.89 1.45 -5.35
N VAL A 313 4.60 1.18 -5.21
CA VAL A 313 3.86 0.22 -6.04
C VAL A 313 4.07 0.44 -7.54
N LEU A 314 3.87 1.67 -8.02
CA LEU A 314 4.00 1.94 -9.46
C LEU A 314 5.40 1.65 -9.99
N ARG A 315 6.45 2.07 -9.26
CA ARG A 315 7.85 1.84 -9.65
C ARG A 315 8.19 0.35 -9.62
N ASP A 316 7.75 -0.36 -8.60
CA ASP A 316 8.01 -1.78 -8.45
C ASP A 316 7.33 -2.60 -9.56
N LEU A 317 6.07 -2.26 -9.90
CA LEU A 317 5.36 -2.87 -11.01
C LEU A 317 6.05 -2.60 -12.36
N VAL A 318 6.49 -1.37 -12.60
CA VAL A 318 7.22 -0.99 -13.83
C VAL A 318 8.53 -1.76 -13.96
N ASN A 319 9.25 -1.94 -12.85
CA ASN A 319 10.55 -2.62 -12.81
C ASN A 319 10.43 -4.16 -12.78
N SER A 320 9.25 -4.70 -12.56
CA SER A 320 9.05 -6.16 -12.43
C SER A 320 9.13 -6.92 -13.75
N ASP A 321 8.98 -6.24 -14.90
CA ASP A 321 8.86 -6.82 -16.25
C ASP A 321 7.73 -7.86 -16.41
N VAL A 322 6.81 -7.94 -15.45
CA VAL A 322 5.72 -8.95 -15.44
C VAL A 322 4.52 -8.51 -16.30
N ILE A 323 4.36 -7.22 -16.49
CA ILE A 323 3.21 -6.62 -17.18
C ILE A 323 3.63 -5.71 -18.33
N PRO A 324 2.76 -5.52 -19.32
CA PRO A 324 3.00 -4.53 -20.35
C PRO A 324 3.06 -3.12 -19.76
N VAL A 325 4.20 -2.47 -19.88
CA VAL A 325 4.42 -1.08 -19.48
C VAL A 325 4.61 -0.23 -20.72
N ARG A 326 3.88 0.89 -20.79
CA ARG A 326 4.06 1.89 -21.86
C ARG A 326 4.58 3.19 -21.27
N ILE A 327 5.84 3.49 -21.57
CA ILE A 327 6.49 4.72 -21.12
C ILE A 327 6.27 5.80 -22.17
N GLN A 328 5.55 6.85 -21.77
CA GLN A 328 5.39 8.05 -22.60
C GLN A 328 6.55 8.99 -22.31
N ARG A 329 7.51 9.08 -23.23
CA ARG A 329 8.59 10.09 -23.15
C ARG A 329 8.08 11.38 -23.78
N THR A 330 8.40 12.52 -23.16
CA THR A 330 8.19 13.83 -23.80
C THR A 330 8.99 13.83 -25.09
N ALA A 331 8.36 14.10 -26.22
CA ALA A 331 9.10 14.39 -27.44
C ALA A 331 9.92 15.65 -27.15
N MET A 332 11.25 15.54 -27.22
CA MET A 332 12.13 16.71 -27.16
C MET A 332 11.94 17.55 -28.42
#